data_beba0c45f961b5407a657875aa154fd0
#
_entry.id   beba0c45f961b5407a657875aa154fd0
#
_cell.length_a   1.000
_cell.length_b   1.000
_cell.length_c   1.000
_cell.angle_alpha   90.00
_cell.angle_beta   90.00
_cell.angle_gamma   90.00
#
_symmetry.space_group_name_H-M   'P 1'
#
loop_
_entity.id
_entity.type
_entity.pdbx_description
1 polymer ?
#
loop_
_entity_poly.entity_id
_entity_poly.type
_entity_poly.pdbx_seq_one_letter_code
_entity_poly.pdbx_strand_id
1 'polypeptide(L)'
;MRYLLHESDHPISTDYYYECRKTTNDHFPIIPAHTHDYYEIYIYLSGSVMLFIEGRIYKVKRGDIMVIPPYTIHQLLLTSEEQLNDEYDRTYMYITPACLSSFGFNEYSLLEPIELAKENKRYHFNIADSDDFERIFQCFMGIYQNSKREFREKEMLNRAHILEAVTL
;
A
#
# COMPACT_ATOMS: atom_id res chain seq x y z
N MET A 1 -12.77 19.20 15.90
CA MET A 1 -13.17 17.90 15.35
C MET A 1 -12.06 16.94 15.72
N ARG A 2 -12.24 16.05 16.70
CA ARG A 2 -11.24 15.04 17.05
C ARG A 2 -11.31 13.97 15.97
N TYR A 3 -10.30 13.86 15.14
CA TYR A 3 -10.11 12.69 14.30
C TYR A 3 -9.87 11.52 15.23
N LEU A 4 -10.78 10.55 15.23
CA LEU A 4 -10.54 9.26 15.86
C LEU A 4 -9.40 8.62 15.06
N LEU A 5 -8.19 8.73 15.62
CA LEU A 5 -7.11 7.86 15.22
C LEU A 5 -7.63 6.44 15.45
N HIS A 6 -7.83 5.70 14.38
CA HIS A 6 -7.96 4.27 14.50
C HIS A 6 -6.63 3.85 15.15
N GLU A 7 -6.68 3.37 16.39
CA GLU A 7 -5.54 2.66 16.95
C GLU A 7 -5.31 1.49 16.00
N SER A 8 -4.36 1.68 15.10
CA SER A 8 -3.92 0.59 14.26
C SER A 8 -3.17 -0.36 15.18
N ASP A 9 -3.51 -1.63 15.16
CA ASP A 9 -2.74 -2.70 15.81
C ASP A 9 -1.32 -2.83 15.21
N HIS A 10 -0.85 -1.78 14.50
CA HIS A 10 0.37 -1.75 13.73
C HIS A 10 1.48 -1.03 14.50
N PRO A 11 2.71 -1.52 14.40
CA PRO A 11 3.84 -0.96 15.10
C PRO A 11 4.16 0.48 14.66
N ILE A 12 4.85 1.18 15.52
CA ILE A 12 5.34 2.53 15.30
C ILE A 12 6.38 2.51 14.16
N SER A 13 6.43 3.57 13.36
CA SER A 13 7.31 3.69 12.18
C SER A 13 8.81 3.57 12.47
N THR A 14 9.23 3.68 13.73
CA THR A 14 10.61 3.42 14.17
C THR A 14 10.95 1.94 14.26
N ASP A 15 9.93 1.06 14.32
CA ASP A 15 10.13 -0.37 14.35
C ASP A 15 10.30 -0.92 12.94
N TYR A 16 11.12 -1.95 12.82
CA TYR A 16 11.23 -2.69 11.57
C TYR A 16 10.00 -3.56 11.39
N TYR A 17 9.15 -3.20 10.42
CA TYR A 17 7.92 -3.92 10.16
C TYR A 17 7.47 -3.80 8.71
N TYR A 18 6.92 -4.88 8.18
CA TYR A 18 6.14 -4.91 6.95
C TYR A 18 5.06 -5.99 7.03
N GLU A 19 3.98 -5.78 6.32
CA GLU A 19 2.89 -6.75 6.18
C GLU A 19 2.22 -6.60 4.83
N CYS A 20 1.91 -7.69 4.16
CA CYS A 20 1.14 -7.68 2.93
C CYS A 20 -0.20 -8.38 3.14
N ARG A 21 -1.27 -7.74 2.71
CA ARG A 21 -2.65 -8.25 2.80
C ARG A 21 -3.29 -8.29 1.42
N LYS A 22 -4.18 -9.25 1.24
CA LYS A 22 -5.11 -9.32 0.12
C LYS A 22 -6.53 -9.25 0.68
N THR A 23 -7.35 -8.36 0.11
CA THR A 23 -8.74 -8.22 0.51
C THR A 23 -9.63 -8.22 -0.72
N THR A 24 -10.62 -9.10 -0.70
CA THR A 24 -11.78 -9.06 -1.57
C THR A 24 -12.96 -8.74 -0.66
N ASN A 25 -13.61 -7.61 -0.88
CA ASN A 25 -14.72 -7.18 -0.03
C ASN A 25 -16.02 -7.41 -0.76
N ASP A 26 -16.87 -8.26 -0.19
CA ASP A 26 -18.28 -8.37 -0.55
C ASP A 26 -19.09 -7.18 0.02
N HIS A 27 -18.53 -6.53 1.05
CA HIS A 27 -19.07 -5.33 1.66
C HIS A 27 -17.95 -4.32 1.90
N PHE A 28 -18.20 -3.11 1.46
CA PHE A 28 -17.23 -2.04 1.54
C PHE A 28 -17.14 -1.51 2.98
N PRO A 29 -16.00 -1.57 3.66
CA PRO A 29 -15.87 -0.98 4.99
C PRO A 29 -15.85 0.54 4.87
N ILE A 30 -16.75 1.22 5.58
CA ILE A 30 -16.69 2.66 5.72
C ILE A 30 -15.59 2.99 6.73
N ILE A 31 -14.41 3.35 6.23
CA ILE A 31 -13.28 3.76 7.07
C ILE A 31 -13.24 5.30 7.06
N PRO A 32 -13.31 5.95 8.23
CA PRO A 32 -13.18 7.41 8.32
C PRO A 32 -11.81 7.88 7.80
N ALA A 33 -11.71 9.17 7.50
CA ALA A 33 -10.43 9.78 7.19
C ALA A 33 -9.45 9.58 8.36
N HIS A 34 -8.26 9.07 8.05
CA HIS A 34 -7.26 8.70 9.05
C HIS A 34 -5.84 8.94 8.55
N THR A 35 -4.89 8.77 9.42
CA THR A 35 -3.45 8.76 9.15
C THR A 35 -2.80 7.62 9.92
N HIS A 36 -1.64 7.22 9.50
CA HIS A 36 -0.78 6.25 10.19
C HIS A 36 0.70 6.65 10.04
N ASP A 37 1.60 5.97 10.72
CA ASP A 37 3.03 6.29 10.78
C ASP A 37 3.91 5.38 9.90
N TYR A 38 3.31 4.62 8.99
CA TYR A 38 3.96 3.75 8.01
C TYR A 38 3.53 4.12 6.58
N TYR A 39 4.23 3.59 5.58
CA TYR A 39 3.80 3.64 4.18
C TYR A 39 2.73 2.58 3.93
N GLU A 40 1.71 2.95 3.18
CA GLU A 40 0.71 2.03 2.67
C GLU A 40 0.74 2.05 1.15
N ILE A 41 1.00 0.89 0.55
CA ILE A 41 1.12 0.75 -0.90
C ILE A 41 0.02 -0.18 -1.38
N TYR A 42 -0.92 0.36 -2.16
CA TYR A 42 -2.03 -0.38 -2.75
C TYR A 42 -1.77 -0.77 -4.19
N ILE A 43 -2.25 -1.95 -4.58
CA ILE A 43 -2.44 -2.38 -5.95
C ILE A 43 -3.92 -2.70 -6.14
N TYR A 44 -4.58 -1.99 -7.04
CA TYR A 44 -5.99 -2.20 -7.36
C TYR A 44 -6.15 -3.26 -8.44
N LEU A 45 -6.97 -4.28 -8.15
CA LEU A 45 -7.16 -5.44 -9.01
C LEU A 45 -8.52 -5.42 -9.72
N SER A 46 -9.58 -5.01 -9.02
CA SER A 46 -10.93 -4.84 -9.58
C SER A 46 -11.75 -3.86 -8.75
N GLY A 47 -12.92 -3.49 -9.28
CA GLY A 47 -13.83 -2.54 -8.66
C GLY A 47 -13.55 -1.09 -9.07
N SER A 48 -14.44 -0.19 -8.67
CA SER A 48 -14.34 1.25 -8.93
C SER A 48 -14.66 2.01 -7.66
N VAL A 49 -13.62 2.57 -7.06
CA VAL A 49 -13.72 3.35 -5.83
C VAL A 49 -13.02 4.68 -6.00
N MET A 50 -13.25 5.59 -5.08
CA MET A 50 -12.50 6.84 -4.99
C MET A 50 -11.63 6.82 -3.75
N LEU A 51 -10.41 7.32 -3.88
CA LEU A 51 -9.48 7.50 -2.78
C LEU A 51 -9.22 9.01 -2.60
N PHE A 52 -9.52 9.51 -1.42
CA PHE A 52 -9.15 10.85 -1.01
C PHE A 52 -7.76 10.84 -0.38
N ILE A 53 -6.86 11.70 -0.84
CA ILE A 53 -5.54 11.90 -0.23
C ILE A 53 -5.23 13.41 -0.23
N GLU A 54 -5.01 13.99 0.94
CA GLU A 54 -4.59 15.39 1.13
C GLU A 54 -5.35 16.41 0.26
N GLY A 55 -6.67 16.34 0.25
CA GLY A 55 -7.52 17.27 -0.49
C GLY A 55 -7.71 16.95 -1.97
N ARG A 56 -7.15 15.84 -2.48
CA ARG A 56 -7.34 15.35 -3.84
C ARG A 56 -8.16 14.06 -3.84
N ILE A 57 -8.97 13.88 -4.87
CA ILE A 57 -9.75 12.65 -5.07
C ILE A 57 -9.23 11.95 -6.31
N TYR A 58 -8.91 10.69 -6.15
CA TYR A 58 -8.45 9.80 -7.22
C TYR A 58 -9.53 8.75 -7.48
N LYS A 59 -9.99 8.66 -8.73
CA LYS A 59 -10.80 7.51 -9.17
C LYS A 59 -9.86 6.38 -9.51
N VAL A 60 -9.91 5.31 -8.71
CA VAL A 60 -8.98 4.19 -8.88
C VAL A 60 -9.60 3.07 -9.70
N LYS A 61 -8.77 2.38 -10.46
CA LYS A 61 -9.12 1.30 -11.37
C LYS A 61 -8.02 0.23 -11.36
N ARG A 62 -8.28 -0.89 -12.00
CA ARG A 62 -7.29 -1.96 -12.15
C ARG A 62 -5.94 -1.43 -12.67
N GLY A 63 -4.87 -1.87 -12.06
CA GLY A 63 -3.50 -1.46 -12.38
C GLY A 63 -3.03 -0.17 -11.72
N ASP A 64 -3.91 0.51 -10.97
CA ASP A 64 -3.48 1.65 -10.18
C ASP A 64 -2.67 1.18 -8.97
N ILE A 65 -1.53 1.84 -8.78
CA ILE A 65 -0.73 1.78 -7.55
C ILE A 65 -0.89 3.12 -6.84
N MET A 66 -1.21 3.04 -5.55
CA MET A 66 -1.27 4.18 -4.66
C MET A 66 -0.21 4.02 -3.59
N VAL A 67 0.62 5.04 -3.41
CA VAL A 67 1.63 5.10 -2.34
C VAL A 67 1.21 6.19 -1.36
N ILE A 68 0.83 5.80 -0.16
CA ILE A 68 0.40 6.70 0.91
C ILE A 68 1.53 6.80 1.94
N PRO A 69 2.21 7.95 2.03
CA PRO A 69 3.28 8.15 3.00
C PRO A 69 2.77 8.27 4.45
N PRO A 70 3.65 8.10 5.44
CA PRO A 70 3.34 8.36 6.84
C PRO A 70 2.72 9.74 7.06
N TYR A 71 1.75 9.80 7.98
CA TYR A 71 1.02 11.01 8.40
C TYR A 71 0.22 11.72 7.31
N THR A 72 0.03 11.05 6.17
CA THR A 72 -0.79 11.55 5.06
C THR A 72 -2.25 11.23 5.31
N ILE A 73 -3.11 12.26 5.39
CA ILE A 73 -4.55 12.05 5.59
C ILE A 73 -5.17 11.45 4.33
N HIS A 74 -5.86 10.35 4.49
CA HIS A 74 -6.51 9.65 3.39
C HIS A 74 -7.80 8.96 3.84
N GLN A 75 -8.65 8.65 2.86
CA GLN A 75 -9.92 7.97 3.06
C GLN A 75 -10.37 7.29 1.77
N LEU A 76 -10.88 6.08 1.89
CA LEU A 76 -11.59 5.40 0.82
C LEU A 76 -13.04 5.94 0.77
N LEU A 77 -13.47 6.41 -0.39
CA LEU A 77 -14.78 7.02 -0.59
C LEU A 77 -15.64 6.14 -1.49
N LEU A 78 -16.90 5.99 -1.12
CA LEU A 78 -17.95 5.46 -1.97
C LEU A 78 -18.66 6.62 -2.67
N THR A 79 -18.98 6.46 -3.94
CA THR A 79 -19.70 7.46 -4.72
C THR A 79 -21.19 7.19 -4.81
N SER A 80 -21.63 5.97 -4.52
CA SER A 80 -23.04 5.58 -4.49
C SER A 80 -23.26 4.37 -3.58
N GLU A 81 -24.50 4.17 -3.12
CA GLU A 81 -24.89 2.98 -2.35
C GLU A 81 -24.77 1.68 -3.20
N GLU A 82 -24.86 1.79 -4.52
CA GLU A 82 -24.68 0.65 -5.42
C GLU A 82 -23.26 0.08 -5.34
N GLN A 83 -22.24 0.94 -5.12
CA GLN A 83 -20.86 0.51 -4.96
C GLN A 83 -20.59 -0.28 -3.66
N LEU A 84 -21.50 -0.24 -2.69
CA LEU A 84 -21.42 -1.11 -1.51
C LEU A 84 -21.51 -2.61 -1.85
N ASN A 85 -22.10 -2.92 -2.99
CA ASN A 85 -22.28 -4.28 -3.48
C ASN A 85 -21.29 -4.66 -4.60
N ASP A 86 -20.45 -3.72 -5.02
CA ASP A 86 -19.46 -4.00 -6.05
C ASP A 86 -18.28 -4.77 -5.45
N GLU A 87 -17.84 -5.77 -6.17
CA GLU A 87 -16.64 -6.51 -5.82
C GLU A 87 -15.43 -5.56 -5.89
N TYR A 88 -14.74 -5.41 -4.78
CA TYR A 88 -13.57 -4.56 -4.64
C TYR A 88 -12.38 -5.39 -4.20
N ASP A 89 -11.50 -5.69 -5.14
CA ASP A 89 -10.31 -6.52 -4.89
C ASP A 89 -9.04 -5.68 -4.94
N ARG A 90 -8.24 -5.83 -3.92
CA ARG A 90 -6.94 -5.16 -3.77
C ARG A 90 -5.95 -6.00 -3.01
N THR A 91 -4.69 -5.77 -3.28
CA THR A 91 -3.60 -6.14 -2.39
C THR A 91 -2.90 -4.88 -1.91
N TYR A 92 -2.41 -4.91 -0.68
CA TYR A 92 -1.71 -3.76 -0.12
C TYR A 92 -0.63 -4.20 0.85
N MET A 93 0.38 -3.36 0.97
CA MET A 93 1.51 -3.56 1.86
C MET A 93 1.63 -2.39 2.82
N TYR A 94 1.70 -2.68 4.10
CA TYR A 94 2.19 -1.76 5.12
C TYR A 94 3.68 -1.97 5.28
N ILE A 95 4.45 -0.89 5.29
CA ILE A 95 5.90 -0.96 5.47
C ILE A 95 6.41 0.28 6.19
N THR A 96 7.17 0.07 7.26
CA THR A 96 7.70 1.19 8.04
C THR A 96 8.89 1.85 7.36
N PRO A 97 9.13 3.16 7.60
CA PRO A 97 10.35 3.84 7.15
C PRO A 97 11.62 3.12 7.56
N ALA A 98 11.66 2.56 8.78
CA ALA A 98 12.79 1.78 9.28
C ALA A 98 13.06 0.54 8.42
N CYS A 99 12.00 -0.17 8.01
CA CYS A 99 12.13 -1.31 7.10
C CYS A 99 12.65 -0.87 5.73
N LEU A 100 12.06 0.14 5.10
CA LEU A 100 12.52 0.65 3.80
C LEU A 100 13.98 1.15 3.83
N SER A 101 14.37 1.86 4.88
CA SER A 101 15.74 2.33 5.08
C SER A 101 16.75 1.18 5.16
N SER A 102 16.33 0.01 5.65
CA SER A 102 17.20 -1.17 5.77
C SER A 102 17.60 -1.81 4.43
N PHE A 103 16.96 -1.39 3.33
CA PHE A 103 17.28 -1.85 1.97
C PHE A 103 18.31 -0.96 1.26
N GLY A 104 18.79 0.10 1.92
CA GLY A 104 19.82 0.97 1.36
C GLY A 104 21.09 0.19 1.01
N PHE A 105 21.63 0.45 -0.17
CA PHE A 105 22.92 -0.13 -0.62
C PHE A 105 23.78 0.96 -1.26
N ASN A 106 24.94 1.21 -0.68
CA ASN A 106 25.83 2.31 -1.07
C ASN A 106 25.12 3.67 -1.01
N GLU A 107 24.97 4.34 -2.14
CA GLU A 107 24.31 5.64 -2.30
C GLU A 107 22.81 5.52 -2.64
N TYR A 108 22.29 4.28 -2.78
CA TYR A 108 20.89 4.03 -3.11
C TYR A 108 20.04 3.88 -1.86
N SER A 109 18.93 4.61 -1.81
CA SER A 109 17.91 4.48 -0.79
C SER A 109 16.54 4.26 -1.44
N LEU A 110 15.80 3.26 -1.01
CA LEU A 110 14.43 3.05 -1.49
C LEU A 110 13.47 4.15 -0.99
N LEU A 111 13.87 4.91 0.04
CA LEU A 111 13.08 6.04 0.52
C LEU A 111 13.12 7.24 -0.40
N GLU A 112 14.26 7.51 -1.05
CA GLU A 112 14.45 8.72 -1.85
C GLU A 112 13.40 8.92 -2.94
N PRO A 113 13.11 7.96 -3.83
CA PRO A 113 12.07 8.11 -4.84
C PRO A 113 10.67 8.27 -4.25
N ILE A 114 10.39 7.63 -3.12
CA ILE A 114 9.11 7.73 -2.42
C ILE A 114 8.94 9.11 -1.78
N GLU A 115 9.96 9.63 -1.12
CA GLU A 115 9.95 10.98 -0.54
C GLU A 115 9.84 12.05 -1.63
N LEU A 116 10.53 11.88 -2.76
CA LEU A 116 10.40 12.78 -3.91
C LEU A 116 8.97 12.76 -4.49
N ALA A 117 8.35 11.59 -4.56
CA ALA A 117 6.94 11.47 -4.98
C ALA A 117 6.00 12.18 -4.00
N LYS A 118 6.25 12.07 -2.69
CA LYS A 118 5.52 12.78 -1.63
C LYS A 118 5.66 14.31 -1.76
N GLU A 119 6.87 14.82 -1.91
CA GLU A 119 7.13 16.25 -2.10
C GLU A 119 6.39 16.82 -3.31
N ASN A 120 6.31 16.06 -4.39
CA ASN A 120 5.58 16.41 -5.61
C ASN A 120 4.08 16.06 -5.55
N LYS A 121 3.57 15.52 -4.44
CA LYS A 121 2.19 15.05 -4.26
C LYS A 121 1.76 14.05 -5.35
N ARG A 122 2.67 13.17 -5.73
CA ARG A 122 2.47 12.10 -6.71
C ARG A 122 2.22 10.78 -5.98
N TYR A 123 0.98 10.56 -5.59
CA TYR A 123 0.56 9.37 -4.82
C TYR A 123 0.01 8.25 -5.69
N HIS A 124 -0.16 8.48 -6.99
CA HIS A 124 -0.89 7.62 -7.91
C HIS A 124 -0.11 7.36 -9.19
N PHE A 125 -0.03 6.09 -9.55
CA PHE A 125 0.59 5.59 -10.78
C PHE A 125 -0.35 4.55 -11.40
N ASN A 126 -0.46 4.49 -12.73
CA ASN A 126 -1.16 3.42 -13.43
C ASN A 126 -0.16 2.64 -14.27
N ILE A 127 -0.10 1.33 -14.03
CA ILE A 127 0.81 0.40 -14.70
C ILE A 127 0.08 -0.80 -15.30
N ALA A 128 -1.24 -0.68 -15.55
CA ALA A 128 -2.07 -1.79 -16.04
C ALA A 128 -1.53 -2.43 -17.32
N ASP A 129 -0.94 -1.60 -18.18
CA ASP A 129 -0.43 -2.01 -19.51
C ASP A 129 1.11 -2.25 -19.49
N SER A 130 1.73 -2.24 -18.30
CA SER A 130 3.16 -2.52 -18.13
C SER A 130 3.39 -4.00 -17.80
N ASP A 131 4.47 -4.55 -18.30
CA ASP A 131 4.96 -5.89 -17.91
C ASP A 131 5.29 -5.96 -16.41
N ASP A 132 5.54 -4.82 -15.77
CA ASP A 132 5.86 -4.73 -14.35
C ASP A 132 4.65 -4.93 -13.44
N PHE A 133 3.42 -4.72 -13.95
CA PHE A 133 2.20 -4.91 -13.14
C PHE A 133 2.13 -6.32 -12.53
N GLU A 134 2.28 -7.34 -13.37
CA GLU A 134 2.22 -8.73 -12.92
C GLU A 134 3.39 -9.06 -11.97
N ARG A 135 4.58 -8.55 -12.25
CA ARG A 135 5.77 -8.75 -11.40
C ARG A 135 5.58 -8.16 -10.01
N ILE A 136 5.14 -6.91 -9.93
CA ILE A 136 4.87 -6.23 -8.64
C ILE A 136 3.75 -6.97 -7.89
N PHE A 137 2.68 -7.34 -8.58
CA PHE A 137 1.59 -8.12 -7.97
C PHE A 137 2.08 -9.44 -7.40
N GLN A 138 2.92 -10.20 -8.13
CA GLN A 138 3.49 -11.46 -7.65
C GLN A 138 4.41 -11.27 -6.44
N CYS A 139 5.14 -10.16 -6.35
CA CYS A 139 5.92 -9.83 -5.17
C CYS A 139 5.03 -9.67 -3.93
N PHE A 140 3.94 -8.91 -4.05
CA PHE A 140 2.97 -8.77 -2.94
C PHE A 140 2.34 -10.10 -2.56
N MET A 141 1.93 -10.89 -3.54
CA MET A 141 1.36 -12.21 -3.30
C MET A 141 2.35 -13.17 -2.68
N GLY A 142 3.63 -13.11 -3.04
CA GLY A 142 4.71 -13.88 -2.41
C GLY A 142 4.82 -13.58 -0.92
N ILE A 143 4.88 -12.31 -0.54
CA ILE A 143 4.92 -11.89 0.86
C ILE A 143 3.67 -12.37 1.61
N TYR A 144 2.48 -12.16 1.03
CA TYR A 144 1.21 -12.59 1.61
C TYR A 144 1.13 -14.11 1.83
N GLN A 145 1.59 -14.90 0.88
CA GLN A 145 1.62 -16.35 1.01
C GLN A 145 2.64 -16.80 2.05
N ASN A 146 3.80 -16.18 2.08
CA ASN A 146 4.85 -16.46 3.06
C ASN A 146 4.41 -16.14 4.49
N SER A 147 3.54 -15.13 4.69
CA SER A 147 3.01 -14.81 6.02
C SER A 147 2.22 -15.96 6.65
N LYS A 148 1.68 -16.86 5.84
CA LYS A 148 0.86 -18.01 6.28
C LYS A 148 1.68 -19.24 6.65
N ARG A 149 3.00 -19.20 6.52
CA ARG A 149 3.90 -20.33 6.75
C ARG A 149 5.12 -19.91 7.54
N GLU A 150 5.66 -20.84 8.33
CA GLU A 150 6.94 -20.65 9.00
C GLU A 150 8.01 -21.51 8.32
N PHE A 151 9.09 -20.87 7.89
CA PHE A 151 10.27 -21.51 7.32
C PHE A 151 11.49 -20.59 7.46
N ARG A 152 12.67 -21.17 7.46
CA ARG A 152 13.92 -20.49 7.82
C ARG A 152 14.25 -19.29 6.91
N GLU A 153 14.01 -19.42 5.63
CA GLU A 153 14.39 -18.43 4.61
C GLU A 153 13.31 -17.37 4.34
N LYS A 154 12.20 -17.41 5.10
CA LYS A 154 11.03 -16.54 4.93
C LYS A 154 11.40 -15.06 4.83
N GLU A 155 12.19 -14.58 5.79
CA GLU A 155 12.58 -13.16 5.82
C GLU A 155 13.43 -12.79 4.60
N MET A 156 14.36 -13.62 4.19
CA MET A 156 15.20 -13.38 3.02
C MET A 156 14.36 -13.28 1.73
N LEU A 157 13.39 -14.19 1.54
CA LEU A 157 12.51 -14.16 0.37
C LEU A 157 11.58 -12.94 0.39
N ASN A 158 11.03 -12.58 1.54
CA ASN A 158 10.18 -11.40 1.66
C ASN A 158 10.97 -10.13 1.35
N ARG A 159 12.19 -10.02 1.85
CA ARG A 159 13.08 -8.89 1.52
C ARG A 159 13.36 -8.79 0.02
N ALA A 160 13.59 -9.91 -0.66
CA ALA A 160 13.78 -9.92 -2.11
C ALA A 160 12.51 -9.43 -2.84
N HIS A 161 11.33 -9.87 -2.43
CA HIS A 161 10.06 -9.39 -2.98
C HIS A 161 9.82 -7.90 -2.74
N ILE A 162 10.11 -7.39 -1.53
CA ILE A 162 9.98 -5.96 -1.22
C ILE A 162 10.93 -5.15 -2.11
N LEU A 163 12.20 -5.57 -2.19
CA LEU A 163 13.20 -4.89 -3.00
C LEU A 163 12.77 -4.82 -4.46
N GLU A 164 12.34 -5.93 -5.04
CA GLU A 164 11.86 -5.97 -6.42
C GLU A 164 10.65 -5.06 -6.62
N ALA A 165 9.63 -5.18 -5.77
CA ALA A 165 8.38 -4.43 -5.91
C ALA A 165 8.55 -2.91 -5.80
N VAL A 166 9.50 -2.42 -5.00
CA VAL A 166 9.73 -0.99 -4.78
C VAL A 166 10.74 -0.41 -5.79
N THR A 167 11.52 -1.27 -6.47
CA THR A 167 12.49 -0.84 -7.48
C THR A 167 11.87 -0.71 -8.88
N LEU A 168 10.82 -1.48 -9.17
CA LEU A 168 10.06 -1.43 -10.42
C LEU A 168 9.08 -0.27 -10.48
#